data_bc1ed2aa12c10afd407afe2ed37471cb
#
_entry.id   bc1ed2aa12c10afd407afe2ed37471cb
#
_cell.length_a   1.000
_cell.length_b   1.000
_cell.length_c   1.000
_cell.angle_alpha   90.00
_cell.angle_beta   90.00
_cell.angle_gamma   90.00
#
_symmetry.space_group_name_H-M   'P 1'
#
loop_
_entity.id
_entity.type
_entity.pdbx_description
1 polymer ?
#
loop_
_entity_poly.entity_id
_entity_poly.type
_entity_poly.pdbx_seq_one_letter_code
_entity_poly.pdbx_strand_id
1 'polypeptide(L)' 'MINYRAFTMPGKQRLSWNFNNYRQSLCVAADQDIEMVLIQCGAGMTMTKKKALQFANILVDVAEQLPD' A
#
# COMPACT_ATOMS: atom_id res chain seq x y z
N MET A 1 -14.94 -0.08 5.73
CA MET A 1 -15.10 1.12 4.89
C MET A 1 -13.77 1.83 4.72
N ILE A 2 -13.51 2.35 3.54
CA ILE A 2 -12.28 3.07 3.26
C ILE A 2 -12.29 4.40 3.99
N ASN A 3 -11.19 4.74 4.62
CA ASN A 3 -11.04 6.03 5.27
C ASN A 3 -10.53 7.05 4.26
N TYR A 4 -11.41 7.91 3.77
CA TYR A 4 -11.05 8.92 2.78
C TYR A 4 -9.95 9.87 3.26
N ARG A 5 -9.84 10.08 4.57
CA ARG A 5 -8.81 10.92 5.14
C ARG A 5 -7.41 10.43 4.76
N ALA A 6 -7.22 9.11 4.65
CA ALA A 6 -5.91 8.54 4.32
C ALA A 6 -5.40 8.99 2.96
N PHE A 7 -6.29 9.27 2.02
CA PHE A 7 -5.90 9.59 0.66
C PHE A 7 -5.71 11.07 0.41
N THR A 8 -6.03 11.89 1.41
CA THR A 8 -5.78 13.32 1.37
C THR A 8 -4.67 13.74 2.32
N MET A 9 -4.11 12.79 3.08
CA MET A 9 -3.05 13.09 4.05
C MET A 9 -1.76 13.51 3.39
N PRO A 10 -1.01 14.44 4.01
CA PRO A 10 0.34 14.71 3.58
C PRO A 10 1.20 13.44 3.69
N GLY A 11 2.10 13.26 2.76
CA GLY A 11 3.01 12.12 2.79
C GLY A 11 2.47 10.84 2.21
N LYS A 12 1.22 10.82 1.73
CA LYS A 12 0.73 9.63 1.05
C LYS A 12 1.55 9.41 -0.22
N GLN A 13 1.71 8.15 -0.58
CA GLN A 13 2.47 7.77 -1.76
C GLN A 13 1.61 6.93 -2.69
N ARG A 14 1.84 7.09 -3.98
CA ARG A 14 1.14 6.34 -5.02
C ARG A 14 2.15 5.64 -5.89
N LEU A 15 1.90 4.36 -6.13
CA LEU A 15 2.62 3.58 -7.11
C LEU A 15 1.68 3.28 -8.27
N SER A 16 2.11 3.58 -9.50
CA SER A 16 1.31 3.34 -10.69
C SER A 16 2.12 2.56 -11.70
N TRP A 17 1.46 1.67 -12.44
CA TRP A 17 2.10 0.90 -13.50
C TRP A 17 1.04 0.44 -14.50
N ASN A 18 1.49 -0.01 -15.67
CA ASN A 18 0.60 -0.58 -16.69
C ASN A 18 0.82 -2.09 -16.78
N PHE A 19 -0.28 -2.82 -16.88
CA PHE A 19 -0.24 -4.27 -17.06
C PHE A 19 -1.37 -4.67 -18.00
N ASN A 20 -1.03 -5.36 -19.09
CA ASN A 20 -1.99 -5.79 -20.11
C ASN A 20 -2.88 -4.64 -20.60
N ASN A 21 -2.26 -3.50 -20.91
CA ASN A 21 -2.93 -2.29 -21.41
C ASN A 21 -3.87 -1.63 -20.38
N TYR A 22 -3.82 -2.06 -19.13
CA TYR A 22 -4.58 -1.41 -18.06
C TYR A 22 -3.65 -0.68 -17.13
N ARG A 23 -4.03 0.52 -16.75
CA ARG A 23 -3.30 1.27 -15.74
C ARG A 23 -3.72 0.78 -14.36
N GLN A 24 -2.74 0.47 -13.54
CA GLN A 24 -2.95 0.05 -12.16
C GLN A 24 -2.26 1.01 -11.22
N SER A 25 -2.82 1.18 -10.04
CA SER A 25 -2.20 2.03 -9.03
C SER A 25 -2.62 1.58 -7.65
N LEU A 26 -1.79 1.90 -6.68
CA LEU A 26 -2.15 1.77 -5.29
C LEU A 26 -1.63 2.98 -4.51
N CYS A 27 -2.35 3.33 -3.46
CA CYS A 27 -1.96 4.43 -2.57
C CYS A 27 -1.67 3.87 -1.20
N VAL A 28 -0.63 4.43 -0.56
CA VAL A 28 -0.25 4.06 0.80
C VAL A 28 -0.12 5.33 1.63
N ALA A 29 -0.64 5.31 2.83
CA ALA A 29 -0.54 6.44 3.74
C ALA A 29 -0.44 5.94 5.18
N ALA A 30 0.15 6.76 6.04
CA ALA A 30 0.18 6.49 7.47
C ALA A 30 -0.81 7.42 8.17
N ASP A 31 -1.70 6.85 8.95
CA ASP A 31 -2.61 7.63 9.78
C ASP A 31 -2.02 7.71 11.18
N GLN A 32 -1.46 8.88 11.51
CA GLN A 32 -0.76 9.08 12.78
C GLN A 32 -1.73 9.03 13.96
N ASP A 33 -2.98 9.45 13.77
CA ASP A 33 -3.95 9.49 14.86
C ASP A 33 -4.31 8.11 15.37
N ILE A 34 -4.43 7.15 14.48
CA ILE A 34 -4.75 5.77 14.86
C ILE A 34 -3.56 4.84 14.75
N GLU A 35 -2.39 5.38 14.37
CA GLU A 35 -1.13 4.63 14.26
C GLU A 35 -1.25 3.40 13.35
N MET A 36 -1.89 3.59 12.20
CA MET A 36 -2.11 2.51 11.24
C MET A 36 -1.57 2.89 9.87
N VAL A 37 -1.17 1.88 9.11
CA VAL A 37 -0.83 2.02 7.70
C VAL A 37 -2.08 1.67 6.90
N LEU A 38 -2.41 2.53 5.94
CA LEU A 38 -3.60 2.38 5.11
C LEU A 38 -3.15 2.17 3.67
N ILE A 39 -3.70 1.13 3.05
CA ILE A 39 -3.36 0.77 1.67
C ILE A 39 -4.66 0.70 0.88
N GLN A 40 -4.69 1.36 -0.28
CA GLN A 40 -5.84 1.27 -1.16
C GLN A 40 -5.42 0.80 -2.54
N CYS A 41 -6.01 -0.31 -2.97
CA CYS A 41 -5.85 -0.91 -4.28
C CYS A 41 -7.24 -1.47 -4.64
N GLY A 42 -8.15 -0.60 -5.09
CA GLY A 42 -9.56 -0.94 -5.18
C GLY A 42 -10.23 -0.85 -3.81
N ALA A 43 -10.44 -1.97 -3.13
CA ALA A 43 -10.87 -1.96 -1.73
C ALA A 43 -9.68 -1.61 -0.85
N GLY A 44 -9.92 -0.90 0.24
CA GLY A 44 -8.86 -0.53 1.15
C GLY A 44 -8.59 -1.57 2.21
N MET A 45 -7.41 -1.50 2.81
CA MET A 45 -7.08 -2.30 3.98
C MET A 45 -6.22 -1.46 4.93
N THR A 46 -6.27 -1.82 6.21
CA THR A 46 -5.45 -1.17 7.22
C THR A 46 -4.63 -2.23 7.95
N MET A 47 -3.46 -1.82 8.42
CA MET A 47 -2.61 -2.72 9.19
C MET A 47 -1.73 -1.92 10.14
N THR A 48 -1.28 -2.57 11.20
CA THR A 48 -0.36 -1.95 12.13
C THR A 48 1.00 -1.76 11.48
N LYS A 49 1.86 -0.93 12.08
CA LYS A 49 3.22 -0.75 11.62
C LYS A 49 3.95 -2.09 11.52
N LYS A 50 3.81 -2.93 12.54
CA LYS A 50 4.48 -4.23 12.58
C LYS A 50 4.05 -5.11 11.40
N LYS A 51 2.74 -5.17 11.14
CA LYS A 51 2.23 -5.97 10.03
C LYS A 51 2.63 -5.38 8.68
N ALA A 52 2.67 -4.08 8.56
CA ALA A 52 3.10 -3.43 7.32
C ALA A 52 4.56 -3.77 6.99
N LEU A 53 5.42 -3.78 8.01
CA LEU A 53 6.81 -4.15 7.82
C LEU A 53 6.97 -5.62 7.46
N GLN A 54 6.17 -6.51 8.08
CA GLN A 54 6.16 -7.92 7.71
C GLN A 54 5.70 -8.12 6.27
N PHE A 55 4.65 -7.39 5.88
CA PHE A 55 4.15 -7.46 4.51
C PHE A 55 5.22 -7.02 3.50
N ALA A 56 5.92 -5.93 3.79
CA ALA A 56 6.99 -5.46 2.92
C ALA A 56 8.09 -6.51 2.75
N ASN A 57 8.48 -7.17 3.84
CA ASN A 57 9.50 -8.23 3.79
C ASN A 57 9.03 -9.42 2.97
N ILE A 58 7.78 -9.84 3.15
CA ILE A 58 7.22 -10.95 2.36
C ILE A 58 7.20 -10.58 0.89
N LEU A 59 6.82 -9.37 0.58
CA LEU A 59 6.75 -8.90 -0.81
C LEU A 59 8.13 -8.95 -1.47
N VAL A 60 9.16 -8.49 -0.77
CA VAL A 60 10.54 -8.53 -1.27
C VAL A 60 10.97 -9.98 -1.48
N ASP A 61 10.75 -10.85 -0.49
CA ASP A 61 11.17 -12.25 -0.57
C ASP A 61 10.54 -12.97 -1.75
N VAL A 62 9.24 -12.74 -1.97
CA VAL A 62 8.52 -13.38 -3.07
C VAL A 62 8.99 -12.82 -4.41
N ALA A 63 9.18 -11.51 -4.50
CA ALA A 63 9.63 -10.88 -5.74
C ALA A 63 11.01 -11.38 -6.14
N GLU A 64 11.89 -11.60 -5.17
CA GLU A 64 13.25 -12.07 -5.44
C GLU A 64 13.29 -13.51 -5.98
N GLN A 65 12.19 -14.26 -5.87
CA GLN A 65 12.12 -15.60 -6.45
C GLN A 65 12.00 -15.56 -7.98
N LEU A 66 11.69 -14.42 -8.54
CA LEU A 66 11.57 -14.26 -9.99
C LEU A 66 12.89 -13.79 -10.57
N PRO A 67 13.23 -14.23 -11.79
CA PRO A 67 14.43 -13.71 -12.46
C PRO A 67 14.21 -12.25 -12.88
N ASP A 68 15.30 -11.54 -12.99
CA ASP A 68 15.27 -10.13 -13.44
C ASP A 68 14.82 -9.96 -14.89
#